data_8c9852e91120d6a7c94def9d432e1f14
#
_entry.id   8c9852e91120d6a7c94def9d432e1f14
#
_cell.length_a   1.000
_cell.length_b   1.000
_cell.length_c   1.000
_cell.angle_alpha   90.00
_cell.angle_beta   90.00
_cell.angle_gamma   90.00
#
_symmetry.space_group_name_H-M   'P 1'
#
loop_
_entity.id
_entity.type
_entity.pdbx_description
1 polymer ?
#
loop_
_entity_poly.entity_id
_entity_poly.type
_entity_poly.pdbx_seq_one_letter_code
_entity_poly.pdbx_strand_id
1 'polypeptide(L)'
;MAAEDHNGGRSALIFLGTGCSSAVPNAMCLIQPSNPCDVCPQALSTPPDQNPNYRCNTSLLIDYCPSDGKHCYILIDVGKTFREQVIRWFTRYKIPRIDSIILTHEHADAVLGLDDIRAVQPHSPTNDIDPTPIYLTQYAMESIAEKFSYLVKKKVEEGKELRRVAQLDWRIIEENCETSFVASGLQFIPLPVMHGEDYVCLGYLFGERCRIAYISDVSRFPASTEHVISKDGAGQLDLLILDTLYKVSRKSVFTHHHLYSYSDSPL
;
A
#
# COMPACT_ATOMS: atom_id res chain seq x y z
N MET A 1 18.23 -16.33 -19.67
CA MET A 1 17.16 -15.87 -20.57
C MET A 1 16.72 -14.53 -20.04
N ALA A 2 16.87 -13.47 -20.82
CA ALA A 2 16.39 -12.14 -20.45
C ALA A 2 14.87 -12.22 -20.29
N ALA A 3 14.34 -11.69 -19.17
CA ALA A 3 12.91 -11.53 -19.00
C ALA A 3 12.40 -10.63 -20.11
N GLU A 4 11.47 -11.08 -20.94
CA GLU A 4 10.78 -10.23 -21.88
C GLU A 4 10.08 -9.13 -21.09
N ASP A 5 10.37 -7.89 -21.45
CA ASP A 5 9.81 -6.67 -20.87
C ASP A 5 8.30 -6.64 -21.17
N HIS A 6 7.47 -7.04 -20.22
CA HIS A 6 6.03 -7.16 -20.41
C HIS A 6 5.32 -5.81 -20.56
N ASN A 7 6.00 -4.69 -20.24
CA ASN A 7 5.39 -3.36 -20.22
C ASN A 7 5.96 -2.39 -21.27
N GLY A 8 6.96 -2.80 -22.06
CA GLY A 8 7.45 -2.01 -23.21
C GLY A 8 7.78 -0.56 -22.88
N GLY A 9 8.43 -0.28 -21.73
CA GLY A 9 8.82 1.07 -21.31
C GLY A 9 7.66 1.93 -20.79
N ARG A 10 6.57 1.33 -20.30
CA ARG A 10 5.42 2.03 -19.69
C ARG A 10 5.32 1.76 -18.21
N SER A 11 4.98 2.80 -17.43
CA SER A 11 4.62 2.63 -16.02
C SER A 11 3.25 1.98 -15.88
N ALA A 12 3.04 1.22 -14.78
CA ALA A 12 1.78 0.56 -14.48
C ALA A 12 1.46 0.59 -12.99
N LEU A 13 0.16 0.50 -12.67
CA LEU A 13 -0.34 0.29 -11.32
C LEU A 13 -0.85 -1.14 -11.19
N ILE A 14 -0.37 -1.87 -10.19
CA ILE A 14 -0.76 -3.24 -9.91
C ILE A 14 -1.38 -3.30 -8.53
N PHE A 15 -2.69 -3.53 -8.46
CA PHE A 15 -3.39 -3.72 -7.19
C PHE A 15 -3.07 -5.10 -6.64
N LEU A 16 -2.23 -5.18 -5.63
CA LEU A 16 -1.88 -6.43 -4.96
C LEU A 16 -3.02 -6.91 -4.05
N GLY A 17 -3.75 -5.97 -3.47
CA GLY A 17 -4.92 -6.23 -2.65
C GLY A 17 -5.86 -5.03 -2.62
N THR A 18 -7.17 -5.31 -2.52
CA THR A 18 -8.26 -4.33 -2.46
C THR A 18 -9.27 -4.69 -1.38
N GLY A 19 -8.87 -5.49 -0.42
CA GLY A 19 -9.69 -5.92 0.71
C GLY A 19 -9.46 -5.04 1.94
N CYS A 20 -10.45 -5.02 2.83
CA CYS A 20 -10.35 -4.35 4.12
C CYS A 20 -9.35 -5.03 5.07
N SER A 21 -9.24 -4.54 6.31
CA SER A 21 -8.29 -5.06 7.30
C SER A 21 -8.47 -6.55 7.63
N SER A 22 -9.68 -7.09 7.52
CA SER A 22 -9.94 -8.52 7.68
C SER A 22 -9.67 -9.36 6.41
N ALA A 23 -9.40 -8.72 5.28
CA ALA A 23 -9.37 -9.33 3.95
C ALA A 23 -10.72 -9.99 3.56
N VAL A 24 -10.79 -10.62 2.37
CA VAL A 24 -11.91 -11.44 1.94
C VAL A 24 -11.34 -12.74 1.36
N PRO A 25 -11.71 -13.91 1.87
CA PRO A 25 -12.79 -14.17 2.83
C PRO A 25 -12.42 -13.73 4.26
N ASN A 26 -13.44 -13.26 4.99
CA ASN A 26 -13.31 -12.98 6.42
C ASN A 26 -13.60 -14.26 7.21
N ALA A 27 -12.67 -14.65 8.09
CA ALA A 27 -12.79 -15.86 8.89
C ALA A 27 -14.07 -15.87 9.76
N MET A 28 -14.45 -14.72 10.33
CA MET A 28 -15.67 -14.62 11.14
C MET A 28 -16.91 -15.00 10.34
N CYS A 29 -17.03 -14.58 9.09
CA CYS A 29 -18.16 -14.92 8.21
C CYS A 29 -18.24 -16.42 7.91
N LEU A 30 -17.12 -17.13 7.97
CA LEU A 30 -17.03 -18.55 7.63
C LEU A 30 -17.29 -19.47 8.82
N ILE A 31 -16.84 -19.06 10.03
CA ILE A 31 -16.90 -19.87 11.24
C ILE A 31 -18.09 -19.54 12.15
N GLN A 32 -18.76 -18.41 11.95
CA GLN A 32 -19.92 -17.97 12.73
C GLN A 32 -21.17 -17.84 11.85
N PRO A 33 -21.92 -18.94 11.62
CA PRO A 33 -23.03 -18.96 10.66
C PRO A 33 -24.27 -18.14 11.07
N SER A 34 -24.29 -17.54 12.26
CA SER A 34 -25.40 -16.70 12.74
C SER A 34 -25.59 -15.40 11.94
N ASN A 35 -24.61 -15.02 11.13
CA ASN A 35 -24.68 -13.86 10.25
C ASN A 35 -24.20 -14.28 8.85
N PRO A 36 -25.05 -14.89 8.02
CA PRO A 36 -24.67 -15.42 6.73
C PRO A 36 -24.13 -14.31 5.81
N CYS A 37 -23.02 -14.59 5.18
CA CYS A 37 -22.36 -13.74 4.20
C CYS A 37 -22.22 -14.51 2.89
N ASP A 38 -22.81 -14.04 1.83
CA ASP A 38 -22.76 -14.71 0.52
C ASP A 38 -21.39 -14.59 -0.17
N VAL A 39 -20.64 -13.54 0.15
CA VAL A 39 -19.35 -13.25 -0.51
C VAL A 39 -18.21 -14.12 -0.01
N CYS A 40 -18.08 -14.31 1.30
CA CYS A 40 -16.96 -15.08 1.85
C CYS A 40 -16.93 -16.55 1.45
N PRO A 41 -18.07 -17.29 1.42
CA PRO A 41 -18.09 -18.63 0.84
C PRO A 41 -17.74 -18.67 -0.64
N GLN A 42 -18.22 -17.70 -1.43
CA GLN A 42 -17.86 -17.58 -2.86
C GLN A 42 -16.36 -17.33 -3.04
N ALA A 43 -15.73 -16.56 -2.14
CA ALA A 43 -14.30 -16.33 -2.17
C ALA A 43 -13.45 -17.60 -1.97
N LEU A 44 -14.04 -18.69 -1.48
CA LEU A 44 -13.39 -20.02 -1.37
C LEU A 44 -13.74 -20.98 -2.52
N SER A 45 -14.69 -20.63 -3.39
CA SER A 45 -15.24 -21.54 -4.39
C SER A 45 -14.33 -21.78 -5.60
N THR A 46 -13.40 -20.85 -5.84
CA THR A 46 -12.45 -20.91 -6.96
C THR A 46 -11.05 -20.48 -6.50
N PRO A 47 -9.98 -20.85 -7.22
CA PRO A 47 -8.63 -20.41 -6.90
C PRO A 47 -8.52 -18.89 -6.78
N PRO A 48 -7.74 -18.38 -5.82
CA PRO A 48 -7.64 -16.94 -5.55
C PRO A 48 -7.27 -16.06 -6.75
N ASP A 49 -6.45 -16.57 -7.66
CA ASP A 49 -6.02 -15.87 -8.88
C ASP A 49 -7.12 -15.72 -9.95
N GLN A 50 -8.20 -16.46 -9.82
CA GLN A 50 -9.36 -16.45 -10.72
C GLN A 50 -10.62 -15.90 -10.04
N ASN A 51 -10.53 -15.52 -8.76
CA ASN A 51 -11.67 -15.16 -7.94
C ASN A 51 -11.68 -13.66 -7.59
N PRO A 52 -12.58 -12.86 -8.18
CA PRO A 52 -12.65 -11.42 -7.89
C PRO A 52 -13.10 -11.13 -6.45
N ASN A 53 -13.70 -12.10 -5.78
CA ASN A 53 -14.11 -11.98 -4.38
C ASN A 53 -12.99 -12.29 -3.39
N TYR A 54 -11.86 -12.87 -3.85
CA TYR A 54 -10.71 -13.10 -2.99
C TYR A 54 -9.83 -11.85 -2.97
N ARG A 55 -9.83 -11.11 -1.86
CA ARG A 55 -9.18 -9.81 -1.74
C ARG A 55 -8.23 -9.80 -0.54
N CYS A 56 -6.94 -9.70 -0.82
CA CYS A 56 -5.90 -9.43 0.17
C CYS A 56 -6.03 -8.01 0.73
N ASN A 57 -5.34 -7.71 1.84
CA ASN A 57 -5.27 -6.36 2.41
C ASN A 57 -4.85 -5.34 1.35
N THR A 58 -5.37 -4.13 1.47
CA THR A 58 -5.09 -3.03 0.56
C THR A 58 -3.59 -2.82 0.40
N SER A 59 -3.11 -2.88 -0.84
CA SER A 59 -1.72 -2.63 -1.20
C SER A 59 -1.62 -2.36 -2.71
N LEU A 60 -0.77 -1.41 -3.08
CA LEU A 60 -0.52 -1.00 -4.45
C LEU A 60 0.96 -1.14 -4.79
N LEU A 61 1.27 -1.80 -5.90
CA LEU A 61 2.59 -1.78 -6.49
C LEU A 61 2.60 -0.84 -7.70
N ILE A 62 3.53 0.10 -7.72
CA ILE A 62 3.79 0.99 -8.85
C ILE A 62 5.02 0.44 -9.58
N ASP A 63 4.81 -0.04 -10.78
CA ASP A 63 5.87 -0.35 -11.75
C ASP A 63 6.19 0.95 -12.48
N TYR A 64 7.16 1.69 -11.96
CA TYR A 64 7.56 2.99 -12.50
C TYR A 64 8.69 2.81 -13.51
N CYS A 65 8.47 3.29 -14.72
CA CYS A 65 9.46 3.30 -15.79
C CYS A 65 9.78 4.74 -16.21
N PRO A 66 10.89 5.32 -15.73
CA PRO A 66 11.35 6.64 -16.17
C PRO A 66 11.86 6.60 -17.62
N SER A 67 12.30 7.77 -18.12
CA SER A 67 12.74 7.93 -19.51
C SER A 67 13.97 7.11 -19.90
N ASP A 68 14.74 6.60 -18.93
CA ASP A 68 15.86 5.69 -19.15
C ASP A 68 15.45 4.23 -19.42
N GLY A 69 14.14 3.94 -19.30
CA GLY A 69 13.56 2.61 -19.55
C GLY A 69 13.82 1.59 -18.44
N LYS A 70 14.41 1.98 -17.29
CA LYS A 70 14.69 1.09 -16.19
C LYS A 70 13.54 1.04 -15.19
N HIS A 71 12.85 -0.10 -15.09
CA HIS A 71 11.75 -0.31 -14.18
C HIS A 71 12.18 -0.27 -12.71
N CYS A 72 11.45 0.50 -11.92
CA CYS A 72 11.55 0.60 -10.46
C CYS A 72 10.20 0.19 -9.83
N TYR A 73 10.25 -0.67 -8.82
CA TYR A 73 9.06 -1.23 -8.17
C TYR A 73 8.86 -0.59 -6.80
N ILE A 74 7.84 0.26 -6.68
CA ILE A 74 7.50 1.00 -5.47
C ILE A 74 6.25 0.39 -4.87
N LEU A 75 6.34 -0.07 -3.62
CA LEU A 75 5.24 -0.74 -2.92
C LEU A 75 4.62 0.19 -1.89
N ILE A 76 3.30 0.37 -1.92
CA ILE A 76 2.54 1.06 -0.88
C ILE A 76 1.84 0.00 -0.03
N ASP A 77 2.15 0.00 1.26
CA ASP A 77 1.71 -0.90 2.32
C ASP A 77 2.11 -2.38 2.18
N VAL A 78 2.43 -2.96 3.32
CA VAL A 78 2.90 -4.35 3.48
C VAL A 78 2.11 -5.00 4.60
N GLY A 79 0.83 -5.29 4.35
CA GLY A 79 -0.09 -5.85 5.33
C GLY A 79 0.13 -7.34 5.62
N LYS A 80 -0.64 -7.90 6.54
CA LYS A 80 -0.56 -9.30 6.99
C LYS A 80 -0.79 -10.36 5.89
N THR A 81 -1.33 -9.97 4.73
CA THR A 81 -1.51 -10.86 3.56
C THR A 81 -0.41 -10.71 2.51
N PHE A 82 0.69 -10.01 2.82
CA PHE A 82 1.75 -9.69 1.86
C PHE A 82 2.37 -10.93 1.21
N ARG A 83 2.68 -11.97 1.99
CA ARG A 83 3.20 -13.23 1.45
C ARG A 83 2.30 -13.82 0.35
N GLU A 84 1.00 -13.76 0.55
CA GLU A 84 0.01 -14.24 -0.41
C GLU A 84 -0.05 -13.36 -1.67
N GLN A 85 0.03 -12.06 -1.50
CA GLN A 85 0.12 -11.09 -2.60
C GLN A 85 1.36 -11.34 -3.46
N VAL A 86 2.52 -11.60 -2.86
CA VAL A 86 3.77 -11.94 -3.57
C VAL A 86 3.60 -13.23 -4.38
N ILE A 87 3.14 -14.31 -3.77
CA ILE A 87 2.94 -15.59 -4.45
C ILE A 87 1.99 -15.43 -5.65
N ARG A 88 0.92 -14.66 -5.48
CA ARG A 88 -0.12 -14.48 -6.50
C ARG A 88 0.32 -13.55 -7.63
N TRP A 89 0.89 -12.40 -7.33
CA TRP A 89 1.09 -11.32 -8.28
C TRP A 89 2.53 -11.19 -8.78
N PHE A 90 3.54 -11.35 -7.91
CA PHE A 90 4.93 -11.22 -8.33
C PHE A 90 5.32 -12.33 -9.31
N THR A 91 4.84 -13.55 -9.05
CA THR A 91 5.06 -14.67 -9.97
C THR A 91 4.36 -14.46 -11.32
N ARG A 92 3.13 -13.93 -11.30
CA ARG A 92 2.33 -13.68 -12.50
C ARG A 92 2.91 -12.57 -13.37
N TYR A 93 3.27 -11.43 -12.75
CA TYR A 93 3.81 -10.26 -13.43
C TYR A 93 5.34 -10.26 -13.51
N LYS A 94 5.99 -11.34 -13.06
CA LYS A 94 7.46 -11.50 -13.06
C LYS A 94 8.19 -10.34 -12.38
N ILE A 95 7.62 -9.83 -11.28
CA ILE A 95 8.22 -8.75 -10.48
C ILE A 95 9.42 -9.32 -9.73
N PRO A 96 10.63 -8.83 -9.99
CA PRO A 96 11.85 -9.49 -9.48
C PRO A 96 12.24 -9.03 -8.09
N ARG A 97 11.80 -7.84 -7.65
CA ARG A 97 12.24 -7.18 -6.40
C ARG A 97 11.32 -6.03 -6.03
N ILE A 98 11.57 -5.42 -4.88
CA ILE A 98 11.00 -4.11 -4.47
C ILE A 98 12.16 -3.14 -4.31
N ASP A 99 12.07 -1.96 -4.95
CA ASP A 99 13.11 -0.91 -4.92
C ASP A 99 12.85 0.12 -3.81
N SER A 100 11.58 0.32 -3.41
CA SER A 100 11.23 1.13 -2.23
C SER A 100 9.84 0.78 -1.71
N ILE A 101 9.60 1.09 -0.43
CA ILE A 101 8.35 0.87 0.28
C ILE A 101 7.86 2.21 0.83
N ILE A 102 6.56 2.44 0.80
CA ILE A 102 5.92 3.62 1.38
C ILE A 102 4.80 3.10 2.28
N LEU A 103 4.73 3.55 3.53
CA LEU A 103 3.67 3.15 4.47
C LEU A 103 2.68 4.29 4.66
N THR A 104 1.40 3.97 4.63
CA THR A 104 0.32 4.91 4.91
C THR A 104 0.15 5.13 6.41
N HIS A 105 0.28 4.07 7.21
CA HIS A 105 0.11 4.07 8.67
C HIS A 105 0.65 2.75 9.28
N GLU A 106 0.54 2.56 10.60
CA GLU A 106 1.14 1.42 11.32
C GLU A 106 0.14 0.32 11.71
N HIS A 107 -1.09 0.32 11.18
CA HIS A 107 -2.04 -0.75 11.45
C HIS A 107 -1.63 -2.09 10.82
N ALA A 108 -2.20 -3.16 11.34
CA ALA A 108 -1.84 -4.53 10.99
C ALA A 108 -1.95 -4.85 9.49
N ASP A 109 -2.92 -4.28 8.83
CA ASP A 109 -3.20 -4.44 7.41
C ASP A 109 -2.27 -3.64 6.51
N ALA A 110 -1.52 -2.70 7.07
CA ALA A 110 -0.49 -1.92 6.36
C ALA A 110 0.95 -2.38 6.66
N VAL A 111 1.25 -3.01 7.83
CA VAL A 111 2.65 -3.25 8.23
C VAL A 111 3.00 -4.68 8.65
N LEU A 112 2.04 -5.58 8.97
CA LEU A 112 2.40 -6.88 9.54
C LEU A 112 3.10 -7.86 8.58
N GLY A 113 3.21 -7.54 7.30
CA GLY A 113 3.99 -8.30 6.33
C GLY A 113 5.46 -7.87 6.22
N LEU A 114 5.94 -6.89 7.01
CA LEU A 114 7.30 -6.36 6.91
C LEU A 114 8.40 -7.43 7.10
N ASP A 115 8.16 -8.45 7.92
CA ASP A 115 9.13 -9.55 8.06
C ASP A 115 9.28 -10.36 6.76
N ASP A 116 8.24 -10.45 5.94
CA ASP A 116 8.26 -11.19 4.68
C ASP A 116 8.96 -10.42 3.52
N ILE A 117 9.34 -9.15 3.72
CA ILE A 117 10.13 -8.39 2.74
C ILE A 117 11.43 -9.09 2.39
N ARG A 118 12.04 -9.80 3.33
CA ARG A 118 13.22 -10.64 3.08
C ARG A 118 13.04 -11.66 1.94
N ALA A 119 11.80 -12.05 1.63
CA ALA A 119 11.52 -13.01 0.56
C ALA A 119 11.62 -12.41 -0.85
N VAL A 120 11.55 -11.08 -0.96
CA VAL A 120 11.63 -10.32 -2.22
C VAL A 120 12.92 -9.51 -2.33
N GLN A 121 13.82 -9.66 -1.37
CA GLN A 121 15.18 -9.10 -1.40
C GLN A 121 16.18 -10.13 -1.95
N PRO A 122 17.34 -9.69 -2.49
CA PRO A 122 18.38 -10.59 -2.96
C PRO A 122 18.83 -11.58 -1.88
N HIS A 123 19.18 -12.80 -2.28
CA HIS A 123 19.76 -13.76 -1.36
C HIS A 123 21.25 -13.48 -1.13
N SER A 124 21.65 -13.27 0.12
CA SER A 124 23.05 -13.23 0.55
C SER A 124 23.26 -14.18 1.72
N PRO A 125 24.29 -15.04 1.71
CA PRO A 125 24.61 -15.91 2.83
C PRO A 125 24.95 -15.14 4.11
N THR A 126 25.50 -13.94 3.97
CA THR A 126 25.92 -13.06 5.07
C THR A 126 24.85 -12.02 5.43
N ASN A 127 23.72 -12.02 4.71
CA ASN A 127 22.69 -10.98 4.78
C ASN A 127 23.24 -9.56 4.49
N ASP A 128 24.35 -9.47 3.81
CA ASP A 128 24.97 -8.23 3.33
C ASP A 128 24.37 -7.88 1.97
N ILE A 129 23.29 -7.10 2.01
CA ILE A 129 22.55 -6.61 0.85
C ILE A 129 22.22 -5.13 1.07
N ASP A 130 22.07 -4.40 -0.03
CA ASP A 130 21.60 -3.01 0.02
C ASP A 130 20.21 -2.94 0.68
N PRO A 131 20.03 -2.15 1.74
CA PRO A 131 18.74 -2.05 2.41
C PRO A 131 17.70 -1.40 1.51
N THR A 132 16.48 -1.95 1.50
CA THR A 132 15.35 -1.35 0.78
C THR A 132 14.87 -0.10 1.52
N PRO A 133 14.83 1.08 0.86
CA PRO A 133 14.29 2.29 1.45
C PRO A 133 12.81 2.12 1.81
N ILE A 134 12.45 2.53 3.03
CA ILE A 134 11.06 2.52 3.51
C ILE A 134 10.70 3.89 4.09
N TYR A 135 9.68 4.51 3.53
CA TYR A 135 9.21 5.85 3.87
C TYR A 135 7.98 5.76 4.76
N LEU A 136 8.00 6.45 5.89
CA LEU A 136 6.95 6.40 6.90
C LEU A 136 7.00 7.64 7.80
N THR A 137 5.92 7.89 8.54
CA THR A 137 5.89 8.96 9.54
C THR A 137 6.72 8.60 10.78
N GLN A 138 7.08 9.60 11.58
CA GLN A 138 7.76 9.38 12.86
C GLN A 138 6.90 8.52 13.80
N TYR A 139 5.60 8.77 13.84
CA TYR A 139 4.65 8.00 14.65
C TYR A 139 4.60 6.51 14.24
N ALA A 140 4.51 6.24 12.93
CA ALA A 140 4.56 4.87 12.42
C ALA A 140 5.91 4.19 12.75
N MET A 141 7.03 4.92 12.65
CA MET A 141 8.36 4.41 13.00
C MET A 141 8.45 3.96 14.46
N GLU A 142 7.94 4.76 15.39
CA GLU A 142 7.92 4.44 16.82
C GLU A 142 7.11 3.17 17.09
N SER A 143 5.91 3.06 16.53
CA SER A 143 5.05 1.88 16.64
C SER A 143 5.69 0.63 16.03
N ILE A 144 6.35 0.75 14.88
CA ILE A 144 7.06 -0.35 14.22
C ILE A 144 8.27 -0.79 15.04
N ALA A 145 9.01 0.15 15.65
CA ALA A 145 10.15 -0.16 16.51
C ALA A 145 9.77 -1.00 17.74
N GLU A 146 8.56 -0.84 18.24
CA GLU A 146 8.00 -1.69 19.30
C GLU A 146 7.60 -3.07 18.77
N LYS A 147 6.85 -3.12 17.66
CA LYS A 147 6.33 -4.37 17.06
C LYS A 147 7.43 -5.25 16.46
N PHE A 148 8.38 -4.64 15.78
CA PHE A 148 9.45 -5.30 15.00
C PHE A 148 10.83 -4.83 15.43
N SER A 149 11.12 -4.86 16.73
CA SER A 149 12.40 -4.38 17.27
C SER A 149 13.62 -5.01 16.61
N TYR A 150 13.53 -6.24 16.10
CA TYR A 150 14.60 -6.96 15.41
C TYR A 150 14.84 -6.46 13.96
N LEU A 151 13.87 -5.81 13.32
CA LEU A 151 14.05 -5.16 12.01
C LEU A 151 14.68 -3.77 12.15
N VAL A 152 14.41 -3.07 13.26
CA VAL A 152 14.86 -1.69 13.50
C VAL A 152 16.23 -1.66 14.21
N LYS A 153 16.42 -2.51 15.23
CA LYS A 153 17.65 -2.55 16.01
C LYS A 153 18.60 -3.59 15.41
N LYS A 154 19.52 -3.18 14.54
CA LYS A 154 20.62 -4.01 14.04
C LYS A 154 21.58 -4.32 15.19
N LYS A 155 21.25 -5.28 16.08
CA LYS A 155 22.21 -5.83 17.04
C LYS A 155 22.99 -6.94 16.35
N VAL A 156 24.15 -6.61 15.78
CA VAL A 156 25.22 -7.58 15.55
C VAL A 156 25.88 -7.82 16.90
N GLU A 157 25.42 -8.83 17.65
CA GLU A 157 26.16 -9.32 18.81
C GLU A 157 27.29 -10.23 18.27
N GLU A 158 28.55 -9.87 18.52
CA GLU A 158 29.73 -10.71 18.19
C GLU A 158 29.51 -12.14 18.70
N GLY A 159 29.58 -13.12 17.80
CA GLY A 159 29.48 -14.54 18.12
C GLY A 159 28.10 -15.19 18.05
N LYS A 160 27.02 -14.47 17.67
CA LYS A 160 25.72 -15.10 17.39
C LYS A 160 25.53 -15.34 15.89
N GLU A 161 24.84 -16.45 15.57
CA GLU A 161 24.42 -16.75 14.19
C GLU A 161 23.68 -15.56 13.57
N LEU A 162 24.09 -15.17 12.36
CA LEU A 162 23.42 -14.15 11.56
C LEU A 162 22.00 -14.60 11.23
N ARG A 163 21.00 -13.98 11.86
CA ARG A 163 19.62 -14.20 11.49
C ARG A 163 19.31 -13.44 10.20
N ARG A 164 18.79 -14.14 9.22
CA ARG A 164 18.31 -13.54 7.98
C ARG A 164 17.01 -12.78 8.23
N VAL A 165 17.10 -11.46 8.31
CA VAL A 165 15.98 -10.54 8.44
C VAL A 165 15.95 -9.57 7.25
N ALA A 166 14.82 -8.96 6.97
CA ALA A 166 14.73 -7.92 5.96
C ALA A 166 15.69 -6.77 6.28
N GLN A 167 16.42 -6.30 5.27
CA GLN A 167 17.30 -5.15 5.40
C GLN A 167 16.52 -3.92 4.93
N LEU A 168 16.24 -2.97 5.84
CA LEU A 168 15.42 -1.79 5.60
C LEU A 168 16.20 -0.52 5.95
N ASP A 169 16.05 0.51 5.12
CA ASP A 169 16.58 1.86 5.33
C ASP A 169 15.40 2.79 5.65
N TRP A 170 15.26 3.11 6.93
CA TRP A 170 14.12 3.85 7.47
C TRP A 170 14.25 5.35 7.19
N ARG A 171 13.29 5.91 6.45
CA ARG A 171 13.26 7.31 6.03
C ARG A 171 11.99 7.99 6.52
N ILE A 172 12.15 8.90 7.46
CA ILE A 172 11.02 9.65 8.01
C ILE A 172 10.56 10.71 7.02
N ILE A 173 9.25 10.78 6.81
CA ILE A 173 8.58 11.78 5.98
C ILE A 173 7.65 12.65 6.82
N GLU A 174 7.41 13.87 6.33
CA GLU A 174 6.50 14.82 6.96
C GLU A 174 5.03 14.50 6.66
N GLU A 175 4.15 14.80 7.64
CA GLU A 175 2.70 14.57 7.54
C GLU A 175 1.97 15.81 6.99
N ASN A 176 2.41 16.35 5.87
CA ASN A 176 1.80 17.55 5.28
C ASN A 176 1.82 17.49 3.75
N CYS A 177 0.94 18.28 3.12
CA CYS A 177 0.84 18.35 1.65
C CYS A 177 1.91 19.27 1.01
N GLU A 178 2.74 19.92 1.78
CA GLU A 178 3.72 20.93 1.30
C GLU A 178 5.09 20.32 1.04
N THR A 179 5.43 19.27 1.78
CA THR A 179 6.74 18.62 1.72
C THR A 179 6.66 17.31 0.92
N SER A 180 7.21 17.34 -0.29
CA SER A 180 7.30 16.14 -1.13
C SER A 180 8.58 15.34 -0.83
N PHE A 181 8.56 14.04 -1.17
CA PHE A 181 9.72 13.17 -1.14
C PHE A 181 9.84 12.38 -2.44
N VAL A 182 11.00 11.77 -2.68
CA VAL A 182 11.27 10.96 -3.87
C VAL A 182 11.56 9.52 -3.46
N ALA A 183 10.79 8.58 -3.99
CA ALA A 183 11.01 7.14 -3.83
C ALA A 183 11.31 6.53 -5.19
N SER A 184 12.49 5.90 -5.34
CA SER A 184 12.93 5.26 -6.59
C SER A 184 12.75 6.11 -7.85
N GLY A 185 13.02 7.43 -7.73
CA GLY A 185 12.91 8.38 -8.84
C GLY A 185 11.53 9.01 -9.06
N LEU A 186 10.47 8.50 -8.46
CA LEU A 186 9.12 9.08 -8.53
C LEU A 186 8.87 9.99 -7.32
N GLN A 187 8.31 11.19 -7.59
CA GLN A 187 7.94 12.14 -6.55
C GLN A 187 6.57 11.81 -5.96
N PHE A 188 6.47 11.93 -4.63
CA PHE A 188 5.25 11.76 -3.84
C PHE A 188 4.99 12.98 -2.99
N ILE A 189 3.71 13.36 -2.88
CA ILE A 189 3.21 14.35 -1.93
C ILE A 189 2.34 13.60 -0.91
N PRO A 190 2.65 13.64 0.38
CA PRO A 190 1.79 13.07 1.41
C PRO A 190 0.45 13.81 1.46
N LEU A 191 -0.62 13.05 1.64
CA LEU A 191 -1.98 13.53 1.79
C LEU A 191 -2.51 13.12 3.16
N PRO A 192 -2.36 13.93 4.21
CA PRO A 192 -2.93 13.60 5.52
C PRO A 192 -4.43 13.42 5.44
N VAL A 193 -4.96 12.33 5.99
CA VAL A 193 -6.39 12.04 6.08
C VAL A 193 -6.73 11.55 7.48
N MET A 194 -7.97 11.78 7.93
CA MET A 194 -8.43 11.26 9.21
C MET A 194 -8.92 9.83 9.02
N HIS A 195 -8.45 8.93 9.88
CA HIS A 195 -8.87 7.55 9.97
C HIS A 195 -9.51 7.32 11.37
N GLY A 196 -10.80 7.59 11.49
CA GLY A 196 -11.48 7.76 12.78
C GLY A 196 -11.54 9.23 13.22
N GLU A 197 -11.65 9.47 14.53
CA GLU A 197 -11.83 10.83 15.07
C GLU A 197 -10.51 11.60 15.17
N ASP A 198 -9.49 11.00 15.78
CA ASP A 198 -8.23 11.66 16.16
C ASP A 198 -6.97 11.01 15.58
N TYR A 199 -7.12 10.11 14.63
CA TYR A 199 -6.00 9.39 14.05
C TYR A 199 -5.73 9.84 12.60
N VAL A 200 -4.48 10.22 12.33
CA VAL A 200 -4.03 10.63 11.00
C VAL A 200 -3.33 9.47 10.31
N CYS A 201 -3.75 9.14 9.10
CA CYS A 201 -2.96 8.32 8.19
C CYS A 201 -2.65 9.09 6.90
N LEU A 202 -1.78 8.55 6.06
CA LEU A 202 -1.37 9.20 4.83
C LEU A 202 -1.97 8.51 3.60
N GLY A 203 -2.56 9.30 2.71
CA GLY A 203 -2.60 8.99 1.30
C GLY A 203 -1.38 9.59 0.60
N TYR A 204 -1.29 9.38 -0.71
CA TYR A 204 -0.20 9.88 -1.53
C TYR A 204 -0.68 10.37 -2.88
N LEU A 205 -0.21 11.57 -3.28
CA LEU A 205 -0.35 12.08 -4.63
C LEU A 205 0.96 11.86 -5.37
N PHE A 206 0.91 11.30 -6.58
CA PHE A 206 2.09 11.02 -7.38
C PHE A 206 1.75 11.02 -8.88
N GLY A 207 2.77 10.90 -9.73
CA GLY A 207 2.68 10.81 -11.18
C GLY A 207 3.04 12.11 -11.89
N GLU A 208 3.94 12.03 -12.86
CA GLU A 208 4.45 13.19 -13.62
C GLU A 208 3.50 13.63 -14.74
N ARG A 209 2.95 12.66 -15.47
CA ARG A 209 2.06 12.88 -16.63
C ARG A 209 0.60 12.59 -16.34
N CYS A 210 0.35 11.86 -15.28
CA CYS A 210 -0.97 11.44 -14.83
C CYS A 210 -1.02 11.66 -13.33
N ARG A 211 -1.87 12.55 -12.87
CA ARG A 211 -1.98 12.96 -11.47
C ARG A 211 -2.85 11.98 -10.70
N ILE A 212 -2.25 11.16 -9.86
CA ILE A 212 -2.89 10.03 -9.19
C ILE A 212 -2.89 10.26 -7.69
N ALA A 213 -4.06 10.17 -7.04
CA ALA A 213 -4.18 10.13 -5.59
C ALA A 213 -4.57 8.72 -5.14
N TYR A 214 -3.81 8.17 -4.18
CA TYR A 214 -4.05 6.89 -3.52
C TYR A 214 -4.32 7.11 -2.04
N ILE A 215 -5.47 6.66 -1.56
CA ILE A 215 -5.95 6.87 -0.18
C ILE A 215 -6.65 5.59 0.28
N SER A 216 -5.98 4.81 1.14
CA SER A 216 -6.44 3.47 1.54
C SER A 216 -7.41 3.48 2.71
N ASP A 217 -7.21 4.35 3.69
CA ASP A 217 -7.99 4.39 4.93
C ASP A 217 -8.38 5.83 5.24
N VAL A 218 -9.65 6.15 5.09
CA VAL A 218 -10.13 7.51 5.28
C VAL A 218 -11.54 7.55 5.86
N SER A 219 -11.73 8.38 6.86
CA SER A 219 -13.05 8.73 7.42
C SER A 219 -13.45 10.15 7.06
N ARG A 220 -12.45 11.04 6.93
CA ARG A 220 -12.67 12.47 6.63
C ARG A 220 -11.41 13.09 6.02
N PHE A 221 -11.59 14.04 5.12
CA PHE A 221 -10.52 14.84 4.53
C PHE A 221 -10.32 16.12 5.32
N PRO A 222 -9.09 16.44 5.79
CA PRO A 222 -8.70 17.79 6.19
C PRO A 222 -8.77 18.76 5.00
N ALA A 223 -9.02 20.04 5.27
CA ALA A 223 -9.14 21.07 4.24
C ALA A 223 -7.90 21.17 3.32
N SER A 224 -6.70 20.94 3.87
CA SER A 224 -5.44 20.91 3.09
C SER A 224 -5.44 19.80 2.04
N THR A 225 -5.80 18.58 2.43
CA THR A 225 -5.90 17.44 1.51
C THR A 225 -7.03 17.62 0.52
N GLU A 226 -8.20 18.08 0.99
CA GLU A 226 -9.35 18.36 0.12
C GLU A 226 -8.99 19.38 -0.98
N HIS A 227 -8.26 20.45 -0.62
CA HIS A 227 -7.75 21.41 -1.59
C HIS A 227 -6.84 20.76 -2.65
N VAL A 228 -5.94 19.87 -2.24
CA VAL A 228 -4.98 19.21 -3.16
C VAL A 228 -5.68 18.26 -4.13
N ILE A 229 -6.71 17.54 -3.69
CA ILE A 229 -7.40 16.54 -4.53
C ILE A 229 -8.61 17.10 -5.29
N SER A 230 -9.07 18.31 -4.96
CA SER A 230 -10.23 18.91 -5.60
C SER A 230 -9.87 19.61 -6.91
N LYS A 231 -10.83 19.63 -7.85
CA LYS A 231 -10.68 20.30 -9.15
C LYS A 231 -10.49 21.80 -9.00
N ASP A 232 -11.17 22.41 -8.04
CA ASP A 232 -11.16 23.86 -7.81
C ASP A 232 -9.97 24.30 -6.92
N GLY A 233 -9.20 23.36 -6.41
CA GLY A 233 -8.01 23.59 -5.61
C GLY A 233 -6.71 23.52 -6.43
N ALA A 234 -5.87 22.54 -6.12
CA ALA A 234 -4.54 22.41 -6.76
C ALA A 234 -4.56 21.75 -8.16
N GLY A 235 -5.73 21.45 -8.71
CA GLY A 235 -5.93 20.94 -10.06
C GLY A 235 -6.57 19.55 -10.12
N GLN A 236 -7.00 19.17 -11.30
CA GLN A 236 -7.74 17.94 -11.55
C GLN A 236 -6.84 16.71 -11.36
N LEU A 237 -7.39 15.68 -10.72
CA LEU A 237 -6.81 14.32 -10.72
C LEU A 237 -7.20 13.60 -12.01
N ASP A 238 -6.30 12.78 -12.51
CA ASP A 238 -6.59 11.81 -13.58
C ASP A 238 -7.13 10.51 -12.99
N LEU A 239 -6.70 10.15 -11.77
CA LEU A 239 -7.14 8.96 -11.07
C LEU A 239 -7.21 9.19 -9.56
N LEU A 240 -8.34 8.86 -8.97
CA LEU A 240 -8.51 8.75 -7.51
C LEU A 240 -8.74 7.28 -7.14
N ILE A 241 -7.84 6.74 -6.30
CA ILE A 241 -7.96 5.41 -5.69
C ILE A 241 -8.34 5.65 -4.23
N LEU A 242 -9.54 5.24 -3.84
CA LEU A 242 -10.14 5.61 -2.56
C LEU A 242 -10.72 4.38 -1.86
N ASP A 243 -10.59 4.34 -0.53
CA ASP A 243 -11.34 3.42 0.32
C ASP A 243 -12.85 3.64 0.19
N THR A 244 -13.57 2.54 -0.02
CA THR A 244 -15.02 2.50 -0.16
C THR A 244 -15.63 1.37 0.66
N LEU A 245 -15.15 1.17 1.89
CA LEU A 245 -15.59 0.09 2.77
C LEU A 245 -17.11 0.10 3.02
N TYR A 246 -17.71 1.27 3.11
CA TYR A 246 -19.15 1.43 3.32
C TYR A 246 -19.82 2.09 2.11
N LYS A 247 -20.75 1.37 1.49
CA LYS A 247 -21.55 1.86 0.36
C LYS A 247 -22.50 3.01 0.72
N VAL A 248 -22.88 3.10 2.01
CA VAL A 248 -23.76 4.14 2.54
C VAL A 248 -23.17 4.68 3.83
N SER A 249 -23.03 5.99 3.93
CA SER A 249 -22.61 6.66 5.16
C SER A 249 -23.46 6.19 6.35
N ARG A 250 -22.84 5.57 7.35
CA ARG A 250 -23.46 5.49 8.68
C ARG A 250 -23.57 6.92 9.18
N LYS A 251 -24.79 7.38 9.45
CA LYS A 251 -25.08 8.70 10.00
C LYS A 251 -24.15 8.96 11.18
N SER A 252 -23.20 9.83 10.98
CA SER A 252 -22.50 10.58 12.03
C SER A 252 -21.04 10.90 11.70
N VAL A 253 -20.61 11.33 10.61
CA VAL A 253 -19.28 12.03 10.53
C VAL A 253 -19.05 12.79 9.22
N PHE A 254 -20.00 12.79 8.32
CA PHE A 254 -19.86 13.62 7.11
C PHE A 254 -20.67 14.90 7.26
N THR A 255 -20.03 15.99 7.64
CA THR A 255 -20.53 17.32 7.30
C THR A 255 -20.44 17.45 5.78
N HIS A 256 -21.59 17.63 5.16
CA HIS A 256 -21.74 17.80 3.72
C HIS A 256 -20.85 18.91 3.18
N HIS A 257 -19.89 18.57 2.33
CA HIS A 257 -19.50 19.41 1.22
C HIS A 257 -19.22 18.52 0.01
N HIS A 258 -20.13 18.57 -0.92
CA HIS A 258 -20.09 18.18 -2.33
C HIS A 258 -18.93 17.30 -2.83
N LEU A 259 -19.03 15.99 -2.63
CA LEU A 259 -18.43 15.03 -3.54
C LEU A 259 -19.44 14.81 -4.67
N TYR A 260 -19.14 15.29 -5.85
CA TYR A 260 -19.96 15.07 -7.05
C TYR A 260 -19.99 13.57 -7.38
N SER A 261 -21.19 13.01 -7.35
CA SER A 261 -21.46 11.71 -7.94
C SER A 261 -21.15 11.77 -9.43
N TYR A 262 -20.24 10.93 -9.91
CA TYR A 262 -20.17 10.64 -11.34
C TYR A 262 -21.46 9.89 -11.71
N SER A 263 -22.33 10.58 -12.46
CA SER A 263 -23.49 10.00 -13.08
C SER A 263 -23.09 9.11 -14.24
N ASP A 264 -23.72 7.95 -14.30
CA ASP A 264 -23.72 7.01 -15.40
C ASP A 264 -23.75 7.70 -16.77
N SER A 265 -22.71 7.47 -17.56
CA SER A 265 -22.78 7.57 -19.01
C SER A 265 -22.36 6.21 -19.57
N PRO A 266 -23.18 5.57 -20.39
CA PRO A 266 -22.87 4.28 -20.98
C PRO A 266 -21.81 4.42 -22.06
N LEU A 267 -20.88 3.47 -22.07
CA LEU A 267 -20.04 3.16 -23.23
C LEU A 267 -20.83 2.38 -24.27
#